data_44603a1e1031f7b1f7015c04efe5c214
#
_entry.id   44603a1e1031f7b1f7015c04efe5c214
#
_cell.length_a   1.000
_cell.length_b   1.000
_cell.length_c   1.000
_cell.angle_alpha   90.00
_cell.angle_beta   90.00
_cell.angle_gamma   90.00
#
_symmetry.space_group_name_H-M   'P 1'
#
loop_
_entity.id
_entity.type
_entity.pdbx_description
1 polymer ?
#
loop_
_entity_poly.entity_id
_entity_poly.type
_entity_poly.pdbx_seq_one_letter_code
_entity_poly.pdbx_strand_id
1 'polypeptide(L)'
;MDDVSILEGVLLEEYERSLRMTVALEDEVSSLPKGYVRESRRNGHVYYYLQRREGARVVSEYVPRELVEELRDKIVRRKACECSLKTQERSRRQIEKALGKRFLDEHTAR
;
A
#
# COMPACT_ATOMS: atom_id res chain seq x y z
N MET A 1 12.81 -34.95 9.15
CA MET A 1 13.14 -34.20 7.94
C MET A 1 11.84 -33.90 7.18
N ASP A 2 11.66 -32.64 6.83
CA ASP A 2 10.44 -32.24 6.16
C ASP A 2 10.48 -32.59 4.69
N ASP A 3 9.52 -33.40 4.25
CA ASP A 3 9.36 -33.72 2.84
C ASP A 3 8.52 -32.65 2.20
N VAL A 4 9.17 -31.55 1.82
CA VAL A 4 8.50 -30.46 1.12
C VAL A 4 8.65 -30.69 -0.37
N SER A 5 7.53 -30.79 -1.11
CA SER A 5 7.56 -30.94 -2.54
C SER A 5 8.16 -29.69 -3.18
N ILE A 6 8.62 -29.82 -4.43
CA ILE A 6 9.15 -28.68 -5.19
C ILE A 6 8.10 -27.56 -5.27
N LEU A 7 6.85 -27.92 -5.57
CA LEU A 7 5.77 -26.94 -5.66
C LEU A 7 5.53 -26.24 -4.32
N GLU A 8 5.48 -27.00 -3.24
CA GLU A 8 5.29 -26.42 -1.92
C GLU A 8 6.43 -25.48 -1.56
N GLY A 9 7.67 -25.86 -1.91
CA GLY A 9 8.82 -25.00 -1.70
C GLY A 9 8.74 -23.68 -2.45
N VAL A 10 8.31 -23.74 -3.71
CA VAL A 10 8.13 -22.53 -4.53
C VAL A 10 7.05 -21.63 -3.95
N LEU A 11 5.94 -22.21 -3.55
CA LEU A 11 4.83 -21.44 -2.95
C LEU A 11 5.25 -20.81 -1.61
N LEU A 12 6.02 -21.54 -0.82
CA LEU A 12 6.51 -21.02 0.45
C LEU A 12 7.47 -19.86 0.24
N GLU A 13 8.40 -19.96 -0.70
CA GLU A 13 9.32 -18.87 -1.06
C GLU A 13 8.54 -17.63 -1.53
N GLU A 14 7.54 -17.82 -2.37
CA GLU A 14 6.70 -16.73 -2.86
C GLU A 14 5.92 -16.07 -1.73
N TYR A 15 5.40 -16.87 -0.79
CA TYR A 15 4.70 -16.36 0.39
C TYR A 15 5.62 -15.45 1.21
N GLU A 16 6.84 -15.90 1.49
CA GLU A 16 7.81 -15.13 2.26
C GLU A 16 8.24 -13.87 1.52
N ARG A 17 8.46 -13.97 0.21
CA ARG A 17 8.77 -12.80 -0.63
C ARG A 17 7.64 -11.76 -0.55
N SER A 18 6.40 -12.23 -0.62
CA SER A 18 5.22 -11.36 -0.55
C SER A 18 5.11 -10.65 0.80
N LEU A 19 5.44 -11.35 1.90
CA LEU A 19 5.46 -10.73 3.23
C LEU A 19 6.49 -9.59 3.31
N ARG A 20 7.69 -9.82 2.77
CA ARG A 20 8.73 -8.78 2.74
C ARG A 20 8.30 -7.59 1.90
N MET A 21 7.69 -7.84 0.75
CA MET A 21 7.19 -6.78 -0.11
C MET A 21 6.09 -5.97 0.59
N THR A 22 5.22 -6.64 1.33
CA THR A 22 4.15 -5.98 2.09
C THR A 22 4.72 -5.01 3.13
N VAL A 23 5.75 -5.44 3.87
CA VAL A 23 6.39 -4.56 4.86
C VAL A 23 6.97 -3.32 4.19
N ALA A 24 7.67 -3.49 3.07
CA ALA A 24 8.26 -2.37 2.32
C ALA A 24 7.18 -1.42 1.79
N LEU A 25 6.08 -1.95 1.28
CA LEU A 25 4.97 -1.14 0.78
C LEU A 25 4.26 -0.38 1.91
N GLU A 26 4.07 -1.01 3.06
CA GLU A 26 3.46 -0.35 4.22
C GLU A 26 4.33 0.80 4.72
N ASP A 27 5.65 0.61 4.74
CA ASP A 27 6.58 1.68 5.09
C ASP A 27 6.46 2.84 4.11
N GLU A 28 6.42 2.56 2.83
CA GLU A 28 6.30 3.59 1.81
C GLU A 28 4.97 4.35 1.95
N VAL A 29 3.86 3.63 2.14
CA VAL A 29 2.53 4.23 2.32
C VAL A 29 2.54 5.18 3.52
N SER A 30 3.17 4.78 4.62
CA SER A 30 3.17 5.59 5.84
C SER A 30 3.90 6.93 5.66
N SER A 31 4.81 7.03 4.68
CA SER A 31 5.56 8.25 4.39
C SER A 31 4.91 9.12 3.32
N LEU A 32 3.84 8.65 2.69
CA LEU A 32 3.20 9.36 1.57
C LEU A 32 1.89 10.02 2.00
N PRO A 33 1.57 11.19 1.43
CA PRO A 33 0.33 11.89 1.78
C PRO A 33 -0.89 11.18 1.23
N LYS A 34 -1.96 11.21 1.99
CA LYS A 34 -3.27 10.73 1.55
C LYS A 34 -4.18 11.91 1.27
N GLY A 35 -5.25 11.67 0.51
CA GLY A 35 -6.22 12.69 0.17
C GLY A 35 -6.18 13.05 -1.30
N TYR A 36 -6.64 14.24 -1.59
CA TYR A 36 -6.64 14.75 -2.97
C TYR A 36 -6.42 16.26 -2.98
N VAL A 37 -5.95 16.78 -4.11
CA VAL A 37 -5.72 18.19 -4.30
C VAL A 37 -7.02 18.81 -4.82
N ARG A 38 -7.55 19.77 -4.08
CA ARG A 38 -8.75 20.52 -4.46
C ARG A 38 -8.34 21.90 -4.94
N GLU A 39 -8.92 22.32 -6.06
CA GLU A 39 -8.74 23.67 -6.58
C GLU A 39 -9.87 24.56 -6.10
N SER A 40 -9.53 25.80 -5.74
CA SER A 40 -10.50 26.82 -5.36
C SER A 40 -10.19 28.09 -6.13
N ARG A 41 -11.20 28.64 -6.83
CA ARG A 41 -11.05 29.90 -7.57
C ARG A 41 -11.66 31.03 -6.77
N ARG A 42 -10.86 32.11 -6.59
CA ARG A 42 -11.32 33.32 -5.91
C ARG A 42 -10.72 34.52 -6.63
N ASN A 43 -11.58 35.45 -7.06
CA ASN A 43 -11.15 36.69 -7.71
C ASN A 43 -10.16 36.46 -8.87
N GLY A 44 -10.40 35.44 -9.68
CA GLY A 44 -9.55 35.11 -10.82
C GLY A 44 -8.27 34.37 -10.49
N HIS A 45 -8.03 34.07 -9.22
CA HIS A 45 -6.86 33.29 -8.77
C HIS A 45 -7.26 31.87 -8.40
N VAL A 46 -6.36 30.92 -8.64
CA VAL A 46 -6.55 29.52 -8.29
C VAL A 46 -5.69 29.19 -7.08
N TYR A 47 -6.33 28.66 -6.07
CA TYR A 47 -5.67 28.20 -4.85
C TYR A 47 -5.83 26.69 -4.72
N TYR A 48 -4.81 26.03 -4.18
CA TYR A 48 -4.77 24.57 -4.05
C TYR A 48 -4.77 24.17 -2.58
N TYR A 49 -5.53 23.13 -2.27
CA TYR A 49 -5.63 22.58 -0.92
C TYR A 49 -5.50 21.07 -0.98
N LEU A 50 -4.74 20.52 -0.05
CA LEU A 50 -4.78 19.07 0.19
C LEU A 50 -5.93 18.79 1.13
N GLN A 51 -6.89 18.03 0.65
CA GLN A 51 -8.06 17.67 1.43
C GLN A 51 -8.00 16.19 1.79
N ARG A 52 -8.15 15.88 3.07
CA ARG A 52 -8.13 14.50 3.56
C ARG A 52 -9.10 14.33 4.70
N ARG A 53 -9.49 13.09 4.92
CA ARG A 53 -10.36 12.75 6.04
C ARG A 53 -9.51 12.26 7.21
N GLU A 54 -9.76 12.82 8.38
CA GLU A 54 -9.18 12.36 9.65
C GLU A 54 -10.33 11.98 10.57
N GLY A 55 -10.64 10.69 10.67
CA GLY A 55 -11.81 10.20 11.40
C GLY A 55 -13.10 10.75 10.77
N ALA A 56 -13.93 11.42 11.55
CA ALA A 56 -15.19 12.03 11.08
C ALA A 56 -14.98 13.43 10.49
N ARG A 57 -13.76 13.96 10.54
CA ARG A 57 -13.45 15.33 10.11
C ARG A 57 -12.81 15.35 8.74
N VAL A 58 -13.08 16.42 7.99
CA VAL A 58 -12.38 16.71 6.74
C VAL A 58 -11.41 17.85 7.05
N VAL A 59 -10.13 17.61 6.75
CA VAL A 59 -9.05 18.58 6.97
C VAL A 59 -8.57 19.09 5.62
N SER A 60 -8.42 20.40 5.49
CA SER A 60 -7.88 21.05 4.30
C SER A 60 -6.64 21.84 4.66
N GLU A 61 -5.56 21.61 3.91
CA GLU A 61 -4.31 22.35 4.10
C GLU A 61 -3.95 23.07 2.80
N TYR A 62 -3.58 24.34 2.92
CA TYR A 62 -3.13 25.12 1.78
C TYR A 62 -1.84 24.52 1.21
N VAL A 63 -1.78 24.43 -0.13
CA VAL A 63 -0.62 23.92 -0.84
C VAL A 63 -0.08 25.02 -1.75
N PRO A 64 1.18 25.44 -1.57
CA PRO A 64 1.81 26.37 -2.50
C PRO A 64 1.81 25.80 -3.92
N ARG A 65 1.58 26.67 -4.89
CA ARG A 65 1.45 26.25 -6.30
C ARG A 65 2.64 25.43 -6.78
N GLU A 66 3.86 25.81 -6.38
CA GLU A 66 5.09 25.15 -6.79
C GLU A 66 5.20 23.70 -6.30
N LEU A 67 4.45 23.36 -5.26
CA LEU A 67 4.48 22.02 -4.66
C LEU A 67 3.35 21.10 -5.13
N VAL A 68 2.42 21.62 -5.93
CA VAL A 68 1.21 20.87 -6.32
C VAL A 68 1.54 19.63 -7.13
N GLU A 69 2.41 19.74 -8.13
CA GLU A 69 2.75 18.60 -8.99
C GLU A 69 3.46 17.49 -8.20
N GLU A 70 4.42 17.86 -7.35
CA GLU A 70 5.10 16.91 -6.49
C GLU A 70 4.11 16.20 -5.56
N LEU A 71 3.18 16.96 -4.98
CA LEU A 71 2.17 16.42 -4.09
C LEU A 71 1.24 15.44 -4.83
N ARG A 72 0.80 15.81 -6.05
CA ARG A 72 -0.03 14.93 -6.87
C ARG A 72 0.68 13.62 -7.19
N ASP A 73 1.96 13.68 -7.52
CA ASP A 73 2.77 12.49 -7.80
C ASP A 73 2.85 11.58 -6.58
N LYS A 74 3.03 12.16 -5.41
CA LYS A 74 3.07 11.39 -4.15
C LYS A 74 1.73 10.74 -3.83
N ILE A 75 0.64 11.44 -4.09
CA ILE A 75 -0.71 10.88 -3.89
C ILE A 75 -0.95 9.70 -4.84
N VAL A 76 -0.57 9.84 -6.10
CA VAL A 76 -0.66 8.76 -7.09
C VAL A 76 0.18 7.57 -6.65
N ARG A 77 1.41 7.83 -6.20
CA ARG A 77 2.30 6.77 -5.70
C ARG A 77 1.69 6.02 -4.52
N ARG A 78 1.09 6.76 -3.58
CA ARG A 78 0.41 6.13 -2.44
C ARG A 78 -0.70 5.19 -2.90
N LYS A 79 -1.55 5.64 -3.84
CA LYS A 79 -2.64 4.81 -4.35
C LYS A 79 -2.12 3.55 -5.04
N ALA A 80 -1.02 3.68 -5.78
CA ALA A 80 -0.38 2.52 -6.42
C ALA A 80 0.13 1.52 -5.37
N CYS A 81 0.74 2.01 -4.31
CA CYS A 81 1.21 1.15 -3.21
C CYS A 81 0.06 0.46 -2.50
N GLU A 82 -1.04 1.18 -2.25
CA GLU A 82 -2.22 0.61 -1.62
C GLU A 82 -2.84 -0.49 -2.48
N CYS A 83 -2.87 -0.28 -3.79
CA CYS A 83 -3.33 -1.28 -4.74
C CYS A 83 -2.44 -2.52 -4.72
N SER A 84 -1.12 -2.32 -4.71
CA SER A 84 -0.15 -3.41 -4.63
C SER A 84 -0.29 -4.20 -3.33
N LEU A 85 -0.57 -3.54 -2.21
CA LEU A 85 -0.80 -4.21 -0.93
C LEU A 85 -2.00 -5.17 -1.01
N LYS A 86 -3.08 -4.73 -1.64
CA LYS A 86 -4.27 -5.58 -1.83
C LYS A 86 -3.94 -6.79 -2.71
N THR A 87 -3.15 -6.59 -3.75
CA THR A 87 -2.73 -7.66 -4.64
C THR A 87 -1.87 -8.69 -3.89
N GLN A 88 -0.92 -8.22 -3.07
CA GLN A 88 -0.08 -9.10 -2.27
C GLN A 88 -0.89 -9.90 -1.26
N GLU A 89 -1.82 -9.27 -0.58
CA GLU A 89 -2.70 -9.95 0.36
C GLU A 89 -3.54 -11.04 -0.31
N ARG A 90 -4.12 -10.71 -1.47
CA ARG A 90 -4.93 -11.66 -2.24
C ARG A 90 -4.11 -12.85 -2.69
N SER A 91 -2.91 -12.61 -3.17
CA SER A 91 -1.97 -13.65 -3.60
C SER A 91 -1.60 -14.57 -2.43
N ARG A 92 -1.30 -14.00 -1.25
CA ARG A 92 -0.99 -14.80 -0.08
C ARG A 92 -2.15 -15.66 0.39
N ARG A 93 -3.38 -15.16 0.29
CA ARG A 93 -4.58 -15.98 0.62
C ARG A 93 -4.70 -17.21 -0.28
N GLN A 94 -4.36 -17.06 -1.56
CA GLN A 94 -4.36 -18.19 -2.49
C GLN A 94 -3.30 -19.21 -2.12
N ILE A 95 -2.11 -18.74 -1.73
CA ILE A 95 -1.03 -19.61 -1.32
C ILE A 95 -1.42 -20.33 -0.01
N GLU A 96 -2.01 -19.62 0.93
CA GLU A 96 -2.49 -20.19 2.19
C GLU A 96 -3.49 -21.34 1.96
N LYS A 97 -4.39 -21.15 1.00
CA LYS A 97 -5.34 -22.19 0.63
C LYS A 97 -4.66 -23.42 0.04
N ALA A 98 -3.65 -23.19 -0.78
CA ALA A 98 -2.92 -24.27 -1.45
C ALA A 98 -2.04 -25.07 -0.47
N LEU A 99 -1.38 -24.38 0.46
CA LEU A 99 -0.47 -25.01 1.41
C LEU A 99 -1.15 -25.52 2.68
N GLY A 100 -2.19 -24.80 3.14
CA GLY A 100 -2.85 -25.07 4.39
C GLY A 100 -2.19 -24.37 5.57
N LYS A 101 -2.99 -24.04 6.57
CA LYS A 101 -2.53 -23.27 7.73
C LYS A 101 -1.45 -24.02 8.52
N ARG A 102 -1.62 -25.33 8.72
CA ARG A 102 -0.66 -26.13 9.48
C ARG A 102 0.72 -26.11 8.81
N PHE A 103 0.77 -26.25 7.50
CA PHE A 103 2.02 -26.22 6.75
C PHE A 103 2.72 -24.86 6.95
N LEU A 104 1.98 -23.77 6.84
CA LEU A 104 2.53 -22.42 7.01
C LEU A 104 3.04 -22.19 8.42
N ASP A 105 2.32 -22.63 9.44
CA ASP A 105 2.71 -22.49 10.83
C ASP A 105 4.03 -23.22 11.11
N GLU A 106 4.25 -24.36 10.45
CA GLU A 106 5.45 -25.16 10.63
C GLU A 106 6.66 -24.66 9.85
N HIS A 107 6.45 -23.97 8.72
CA HIS A 107 7.52 -23.64 7.78
C HIS A 107 7.78 -22.14 7.61
N THR A 108 6.94 -21.28 8.15
CA THR A 108 7.13 -19.84 8.00
C THR A 108 8.05 -19.32 9.09
N ALA A 109 9.11 -18.61 8.68
CA ALA A 109 10.00 -17.93 9.62
C ALA A 109 9.29 -16.76 10.28
N ARG A 110 9.65 -16.50 11.53
CA ARG A 110 9.10 -15.39 12.30
C ARG A 110 10.12 -14.27 12.47
#